data_d89b3d19ced92477af6c0bddf64c790d
#
_entry.id   d89b3d19ced92477af6c0bddf64c790d
#
_cell.length_a   1.000
_cell.length_b   1.000
_cell.length_c   1.000
_cell.angle_alpha   90.00
_cell.angle_beta   90.00
_cell.angle_gamma   90.00
#
_symmetry.space_group_name_H-M   'P 1'
#
loop_
_entity.id
_entity.type
_entity.pdbx_description
1 polymer ?
#
loop_
_entity_poly.entity_id
_entity_poly.type
_entity_poly.pdbx_seq_one_letter_code
_entity_poly.pdbx_strand_id
1 'polypeptide(L)'
;DVVNSQAGDTLPVSSFMPYVDGTMPAGTAAYEKRGVAVFVPQWQPDNCIQCNTCAFVCPHAAIRPFLLNEEEAAAAPAGLKLAQGKANLKDYKFALSVSVADCTGCGNCVDVCPAKEKALVMVSALDAQAEQENFDFLNTKVGYKETIVNKAQSVKNSQFAQPLFEFSGACAGCGETPYIKNITQLFGDRMMIANATGCSSIYGASFPASPYCTNSEGHGPAWANSLFEDFCEFGLGMKLGSDRIRQTIAEIMTEGLDCDKASDEIKALFKQWLENKNNPAVTREVADKLVPLMENTDCPHCKKLLTYKKFLAARSQWIIGGDGASYDIGYGGLDHVLASGENVNI
;
A
#
# COMPACT_ATOMS: atom_id res chain seq x y z
N ASP A 1 3.51 16.39 -14.31
CA ASP A 1 4.26 16.79 -15.53
C ASP A 1 4.91 18.17 -15.35
N VAL A 2 4.17 19.21 -14.94
CA VAL A 2 4.70 20.58 -14.83
C VAL A 2 5.86 20.67 -13.84
N VAL A 3 5.74 20.05 -12.65
CA VAL A 3 6.80 20.04 -11.62
C VAL A 3 8.01 19.26 -12.11
N ASN A 4 7.80 18.07 -12.71
CA ASN A 4 8.90 17.23 -13.23
C ASN A 4 9.66 17.92 -14.39
N SER A 5 9.00 18.79 -15.14
CA SER A 5 9.66 19.62 -16.17
C SER A 5 10.36 20.86 -15.61
N GLN A 6 10.44 21.00 -14.28
CA GLN A 6 11.00 22.15 -13.56
C GLN A 6 10.28 23.49 -13.85
N ALA A 7 9.03 23.41 -14.28
CA ALA A 7 8.18 24.58 -14.56
C ALA A 7 7.15 24.87 -13.44
N GLY A 8 7.39 24.36 -12.23
CA GLY A 8 6.47 24.48 -11.09
C GLY A 8 6.06 25.91 -10.76
N ASP A 9 6.95 26.89 -10.93
CA ASP A 9 6.68 28.31 -10.70
C ASP A 9 5.62 28.91 -11.64
N THR A 10 5.26 28.20 -12.71
CA THR A 10 4.19 28.62 -13.63
C THR A 10 2.80 28.21 -13.11
N LEU A 11 2.72 27.38 -12.08
CA LEU A 11 1.45 26.95 -11.50
C LEU A 11 0.82 28.07 -10.69
N PRO A 12 -0.46 28.43 -10.93
CA PRO A 12 -1.16 29.38 -10.09
C PRO A 12 -1.43 28.80 -8.70
N VAL A 13 -1.55 29.66 -7.69
CA VAL A 13 -1.86 29.24 -6.30
C VAL A 13 -3.12 28.37 -6.22
N SER A 14 -4.10 28.60 -7.09
CA SER A 14 -5.33 27.80 -7.18
C SER A 14 -5.10 26.32 -7.50
N SER A 15 -3.96 25.95 -8.09
CA SER A 15 -3.57 24.56 -8.32
C SER A 15 -3.39 23.77 -7.01
N PHE A 16 -3.15 24.46 -5.89
CA PHE A 16 -2.94 23.87 -4.56
C PHE A 16 -4.20 23.82 -3.71
N MET A 17 -5.34 24.31 -4.20
CA MET A 17 -6.62 24.27 -3.47
C MET A 17 -7.03 22.87 -3.01
N PRO A 18 -6.79 21.74 -3.76
CA PRO A 18 -7.08 20.40 -3.28
C PRO A 18 -6.26 19.98 -2.07
N TYR A 19 -5.20 20.69 -1.73
CA TYR A 19 -4.22 20.33 -0.70
C TYR A 19 -4.16 21.34 0.46
N VAL A 20 -5.19 22.18 0.62
CA VAL A 20 -5.25 23.20 1.70
C VAL A 20 -5.26 22.61 3.10
N ASP A 21 -5.61 21.33 3.24
CA ASP A 21 -5.56 20.57 4.48
C ASP A 21 -4.18 20.00 4.81
N GLY A 22 -3.15 20.30 3.99
CA GLY A 22 -1.78 19.81 4.17
C GLY A 22 -1.53 18.43 3.58
N THR A 23 -2.49 17.82 2.88
CA THR A 23 -2.27 16.53 2.20
C THR A 23 -1.40 16.69 0.96
N MET A 24 -0.73 15.61 0.56
CA MET A 24 0.05 15.53 -0.68
C MET A 24 -0.48 14.36 -1.51
N PRO A 25 -0.34 14.41 -2.87
CA PRO A 25 -0.73 13.30 -3.73
C PRO A 25 0.04 12.03 -3.39
N ALA A 26 -0.66 10.91 -3.25
CA ALA A 26 -0.05 9.59 -3.10
C ALA A 26 0.41 9.01 -4.44
N GLY A 27 1.38 8.09 -4.42
CA GLY A 27 1.81 7.30 -5.58
C GLY A 27 2.60 8.09 -6.63
N THR A 28 3.12 9.26 -6.31
CA THR A 28 3.84 10.10 -7.28
C THR A 28 5.19 9.51 -7.72
N ALA A 29 5.78 8.58 -6.95
CA ALA A 29 6.99 7.87 -7.32
C ALA A 29 6.83 7.04 -8.62
N ALA A 30 5.60 6.63 -8.97
CA ALA A 30 5.32 5.90 -10.20
C ALA A 30 5.66 6.71 -11.48
N TYR A 31 5.74 8.03 -11.40
CA TYR A 31 6.04 8.93 -12.52
C TYR A 31 7.52 9.29 -12.64
N GLU A 32 8.36 8.91 -11.68
CA GLU A 32 9.80 9.24 -11.67
C GLU A 32 10.54 8.55 -12.82
N LYS A 33 10.34 7.25 -13.02
CA LYS A 33 10.94 6.46 -14.12
C LYS A 33 12.44 6.76 -14.32
N ARG A 34 13.22 6.63 -13.24
CA ARG A 34 14.63 7.11 -13.18
C ARG A 34 15.58 6.39 -14.11
N GLY A 35 15.33 5.12 -14.45
CA GLY A 35 16.13 4.34 -15.38
C GLY A 35 17.59 4.17 -14.94
N VAL A 36 17.86 4.02 -13.64
CA VAL A 36 19.23 4.02 -13.09
C VAL A 36 19.97 2.70 -13.22
N ALA A 37 19.25 1.59 -13.51
CA ALA A 37 19.85 0.28 -13.60
C ALA A 37 20.65 0.11 -14.90
N VAL A 38 21.89 -0.37 -14.80
CA VAL A 38 22.68 -0.81 -15.94
C VAL A 38 22.26 -2.22 -16.38
N PHE A 39 21.96 -3.08 -15.40
CA PHE A 39 21.47 -4.43 -15.62
C PHE A 39 20.16 -4.63 -14.86
N VAL A 40 19.23 -5.37 -15.47
CA VAL A 40 17.92 -5.73 -14.91
C VAL A 40 17.67 -7.23 -15.00
N PRO A 41 16.87 -7.83 -14.09
CA PRO A 41 16.58 -9.24 -14.15
C PRO A 41 15.61 -9.56 -15.30
N GLN A 42 15.98 -10.56 -16.12
CA GLN A 42 15.12 -11.15 -17.14
C GLN A 42 14.59 -12.49 -16.65
N TRP A 43 13.28 -12.69 -16.75
CA TRP A 43 12.63 -13.92 -16.31
C TRP A 43 12.80 -15.07 -17.31
N GLN A 44 13.15 -16.26 -16.77
CA GLN A 44 13.24 -17.53 -17.48
C GLN A 44 12.10 -18.46 -17.00
N PRO A 45 10.96 -18.52 -17.72
CA PRO A 45 9.75 -19.24 -17.26
C PRO A 45 9.99 -20.71 -16.96
N ASP A 46 10.77 -21.40 -17.77
CA ASP A 46 11.00 -22.85 -17.68
C ASP A 46 11.70 -23.25 -16.38
N ASN A 47 12.55 -22.38 -15.85
CA ASN A 47 13.29 -22.60 -14.62
C ASN A 47 12.49 -22.15 -13.38
N CYS A 48 11.39 -21.40 -13.57
CA CYS A 48 10.67 -20.76 -12.49
C CYS A 48 9.77 -21.73 -11.72
N ILE A 49 9.95 -21.78 -10.40
CA ILE A 49 9.10 -22.58 -9.50
C ILE A 49 7.91 -21.80 -8.95
N GLN A 50 7.77 -20.52 -9.31
CA GLN A 50 6.68 -19.61 -8.89
C GLN A 50 6.60 -19.43 -7.36
N CYS A 51 7.73 -19.33 -6.68
CA CYS A 51 7.79 -19.09 -5.23
C CYS A 51 7.62 -17.63 -4.81
N ASN A 52 7.76 -16.69 -5.74
CA ASN A 52 7.66 -15.23 -5.55
C ASN A 52 8.71 -14.62 -4.59
N THR A 53 9.75 -15.36 -4.20
CA THR A 53 10.80 -14.85 -3.31
C THR A 53 11.52 -13.63 -3.91
N CYS A 54 11.71 -13.60 -5.22
CA CYS A 54 12.28 -12.45 -5.94
C CYS A 54 11.45 -11.17 -5.79
N ALA A 55 10.13 -11.27 -5.85
CA ALA A 55 9.23 -10.14 -5.61
C ALA A 55 9.24 -9.73 -4.13
N PHE A 56 9.29 -10.72 -3.22
CA PHE A 56 9.30 -10.46 -1.78
C PHE A 56 10.49 -9.61 -1.35
N VAL A 57 11.71 -9.91 -1.85
CA VAL A 57 12.92 -9.18 -1.45
C VAL A 57 13.18 -7.91 -2.24
N CYS A 58 12.37 -7.60 -3.25
CA CYS A 58 12.59 -6.42 -4.08
C CYS A 58 12.35 -5.12 -3.29
N PRO A 59 13.38 -4.26 -3.11
CA PRO A 59 13.25 -3.04 -2.31
C PRO A 59 12.29 -1.99 -2.92
N HIS A 60 12.09 -2.06 -4.24
CA HIS A 60 11.38 -1.03 -5.00
C HIS A 60 10.05 -1.51 -5.58
N ALA A 61 9.63 -2.75 -5.26
CA ALA A 61 8.46 -3.38 -5.87
C ALA A 61 8.51 -3.37 -7.42
N ALA A 62 9.72 -3.37 -8.00
CA ALA A 62 9.92 -3.31 -9.44
C ALA A 62 9.74 -4.65 -10.15
N ILE A 63 9.84 -5.79 -9.43
CA ILE A 63 9.56 -7.12 -9.95
C ILE A 63 8.30 -7.67 -9.29
N ARG A 64 7.31 -8.10 -10.09
CA ARG A 64 5.99 -8.51 -9.60
C ARG A 64 5.45 -9.73 -10.32
N PRO A 65 4.80 -10.67 -9.59
CA PRO A 65 4.04 -11.75 -10.19
C PRO A 65 2.61 -11.31 -10.51
N PHE A 66 2.08 -11.78 -11.62
CA PHE A 66 0.72 -11.54 -12.05
C PHE A 66 0.02 -12.84 -12.43
N LEU A 67 -1.30 -12.86 -12.27
CA LEU A 67 -2.18 -13.94 -12.69
C LEU A 67 -3.11 -13.43 -13.78
N LEU A 68 -3.12 -14.08 -14.93
CA LEU A 68 -3.95 -13.72 -16.07
C LEU A 68 -5.02 -14.80 -16.30
N ASN A 69 -6.25 -14.39 -16.54
CA ASN A 69 -7.25 -15.26 -17.10
C ASN A 69 -7.01 -15.47 -18.60
N GLU A 70 -7.86 -16.26 -19.27
CA GLU A 70 -7.68 -16.57 -20.70
C GLU A 70 -7.85 -15.33 -21.59
N GLU A 71 -8.76 -14.43 -21.29
CA GLU A 71 -9.00 -13.20 -22.05
C GLU A 71 -7.83 -12.24 -21.94
N GLU A 72 -7.32 -12.04 -20.71
CA GLU A 72 -6.15 -11.20 -20.43
C GLU A 72 -4.89 -11.77 -21.09
N ALA A 73 -4.73 -13.09 -21.08
CA ALA A 73 -3.62 -13.76 -21.73
C ALA A 73 -3.69 -13.64 -23.27
N ALA A 74 -4.89 -13.67 -23.84
CA ALA A 74 -5.10 -13.47 -25.27
C ALA A 74 -4.85 -12.02 -25.73
N ALA A 75 -5.08 -11.05 -24.84
CA ALA A 75 -4.85 -9.62 -25.08
C ALA A 75 -3.40 -9.18 -24.79
N ALA A 76 -2.54 -10.10 -24.32
CA ALA A 76 -1.19 -9.79 -23.90
C ALA A 76 -0.30 -9.35 -25.07
N PRO A 77 0.66 -8.43 -24.85
CA PRO A 77 1.67 -8.09 -25.83
C PRO A 77 2.43 -9.34 -26.32
N ALA A 78 2.79 -9.39 -27.59
CA ALA A 78 3.42 -10.55 -28.21
C ALA A 78 4.77 -10.95 -27.54
N GLY A 79 5.44 -10.01 -26.87
CA GLY A 79 6.70 -10.25 -26.15
C GLY A 79 6.52 -10.75 -24.72
N LEU A 80 5.30 -10.75 -24.17
CA LEU A 80 5.04 -11.15 -22.81
C LEU A 80 5.20 -12.67 -22.64
N LYS A 81 6.13 -13.08 -21.79
CA LYS A 81 6.32 -14.49 -21.43
C LYS A 81 5.26 -14.91 -20.42
N LEU A 82 4.60 -16.04 -20.67
CA LEU A 82 3.60 -16.64 -19.80
C LEU A 82 3.98 -18.09 -19.48
N ALA A 83 3.68 -18.50 -18.26
CA ALA A 83 3.77 -19.89 -17.81
C ALA A 83 2.41 -20.37 -17.29
N GLN A 84 2.18 -21.68 -17.24
CA GLN A 84 0.99 -22.21 -16.58
C GLN A 84 1.11 -22.01 -15.07
N GLY A 85 0.06 -21.50 -14.43
CA GLY A 85 0.00 -21.40 -12.97
C GLY A 85 0.13 -22.77 -12.30
N LYS A 86 0.83 -22.85 -11.15
CA LYS A 86 1.10 -24.10 -10.43
C LYS A 86 0.19 -24.23 -9.21
N ALA A 87 0.01 -25.45 -8.74
CA ALA A 87 -0.81 -25.82 -7.58
C ALA A 87 -2.28 -25.37 -7.74
N ASN A 88 -2.80 -24.55 -6.84
CA ASN A 88 -4.18 -24.03 -6.86
C ASN A 88 -4.42 -22.89 -7.88
N LEU A 89 -3.42 -22.55 -8.69
CA LEU A 89 -3.49 -21.46 -9.68
C LEU A 89 -3.53 -21.98 -11.11
N LYS A 90 -3.90 -23.25 -11.33
CA LYS A 90 -3.90 -23.91 -12.65
C LYS A 90 -4.87 -23.30 -13.65
N ASP A 91 -5.88 -22.59 -13.19
CA ASP A 91 -6.88 -21.93 -14.02
C ASP A 91 -6.39 -20.56 -14.57
N TYR A 92 -5.17 -20.18 -14.21
CA TYR A 92 -4.55 -18.91 -14.59
C TYR A 92 -3.21 -19.12 -15.28
N LYS A 93 -2.85 -18.19 -16.16
CA LYS A 93 -1.48 -18.01 -16.60
C LYS A 93 -0.72 -17.18 -15.57
N PHE A 94 0.54 -17.52 -15.36
CA PHE A 94 1.46 -16.81 -14.47
C PHE A 94 2.44 -16.02 -15.30
N ALA A 95 2.64 -14.76 -14.94
CA ALA A 95 3.72 -13.90 -15.45
C ALA A 95 4.54 -13.35 -14.28
N LEU A 96 5.83 -13.19 -14.50
CA LEU A 96 6.73 -12.44 -13.62
C LEU A 96 7.38 -11.36 -14.45
N SER A 97 7.10 -10.10 -14.17
CA SER A 97 7.56 -8.97 -14.97
C SER A 97 8.29 -7.93 -14.14
N VAL A 98 9.12 -7.14 -14.79
CA VAL A 98 10.01 -6.15 -14.18
C VAL A 98 9.76 -4.78 -14.79
N SER A 99 9.50 -3.77 -13.95
CA SER A 99 9.59 -2.39 -14.38
C SER A 99 11.05 -2.02 -14.56
N VAL A 100 11.50 -1.95 -15.81
CA VAL A 100 12.90 -1.65 -16.15
C VAL A 100 13.28 -0.23 -15.74
N ALA A 101 12.36 0.71 -15.88
CA ALA A 101 12.57 2.11 -15.53
C ALA A 101 12.64 2.37 -14.02
N ASP A 102 12.09 1.48 -13.20
CA ASP A 102 12.05 1.61 -11.74
C ASP A 102 12.99 0.63 -11.03
N CYS A 103 13.56 -0.31 -11.75
CA CYS A 103 14.57 -1.23 -11.22
C CYS A 103 15.86 -0.49 -10.91
N THR A 104 16.51 -0.81 -9.78
CA THR A 104 17.82 -0.22 -9.40
C THR A 104 19.01 -1.15 -9.70
N GLY A 105 18.77 -2.32 -10.29
CA GLY A 105 19.84 -3.24 -10.71
C GLY A 105 20.58 -3.94 -9.56
N CYS A 106 20.02 -3.98 -8.35
CA CYS A 106 20.73 -4.48 -7.15
C CYS A 106 21.05 -5.98 -7.16
N GLY A 107 20.39 -6.80 -7.99
CA GLY A 107 20.66 -8.24 -8.10
C GLY A 107 20.00 -9.14 -7.05
N ASN A 108 19.47 -8.60 -5.94
CA ASN A 108 18.89 -9.39 -4.83
C ASN A 108 17.90 -10.48 -5.29
N CYS A 109 17.06 -10.17 -6.27
CA CYS A 109 16.06 -11.11 -6.80
C CYS A 109 16.70 -12.33 -7.49
N VAL A 110 17.86 -12.17 -8.11
CA VAL A 110 18.64 -13.25 -8.74
C VAL A 110 19.33 -14.08 -7.67
N ASP A 111 19.94 -13.43 -6.69
CA ASP A 111 20.69 -14.10 -5.61
C ASP A 111 19.82 -15.03 -4.78
N VAL A 112 18.62 -14.57 -4.39
CA VAL A 112 17.69 -15.36 -3.56
C VAL A 112 16.89 -16.40 -4.34
N CYS A 113 17.02 -16.46 -5.67
CA CYS A 113 16.24 -17.42 -6.47
C CYS A 113 16.65 -18.87 -6.11
N PRO A 114 15.72 -19.69 -5.57
CA PRO A 114 16.03 -21.04 -5.08
C PRO A 114 15.97 -22.10 -6.19
N ALA A 115 15.65 -21.71 -7.43
CA ALA A 115 15.56 -22.66 -8.55
C ALA A 115 16.95 -23.26 -8.82
N LYS A 116 16.99 -24.56 -9.19
CA LYS A 116 18.25 -25.29 -9.48
C LYS A 116 19.05 -24.60 -10.58
N GLU A 117 18.37 -24.21 -11.65
CA GLU A 117 18.86 -23.24 -12.62
C GLU A 117 18.11 -21.94 -12.38
N LYS A 118 18.87 -20.83 -12.26
CA LYS A 118 18.27 -19.53 -11.90
C LYS A 118 17.15 -19.17 -12.87
N ALA A 119 15.99 -18.83 -12.31
CA ALA A 119 14.86 -18.37 -13.09
C ALA A 119 14.94 -16.87 -13.43
N LEU A 120 15.97 -16.19 -12.97
CA LEU A 120 16.28 -14.80 -13.28
C LEU A 120 17.74 -14.68 -13.68
N VAL A 121 18.02 -13.93 -14.76
CA VAL A 121 19.36 -13.64 -15.25
C VAL A 121 19.48 -12.15 -15.46
N MET A 122 20.57 -11.53 -14.98
CA MET A 122 20.81 -10.10 -15.22
C MET A 122 21.21 -9.88 -16.68
N VAL A 123 20.49 -9.00 -17.36
CA VAL A 123 20.74 -8.57 -18.74
C VAL A 123 20.89 -7.06 -18.80
N SER A 124 21.47 -6.54 -19.89
CA SER A 124 21.55 -5.08 -20.09
C SER A 124 20.15 -4.46 -20.07
N ALA A 125 19.98 -3.37 -19.34
CA ALA A 125 18.71 -2.63 -19.30
C ALA A 125 18.32 -2.07 -20.69
N LEU A 126 19.32 -1.78 -21.55
CA LEU A 126 19.07 -1.35 -22.93
C LEU A 126 18.42 -2.44 -23.78
N ASP A 127 18.81 -3.70 -23.55
CA ASP A 127 18.26 -4.85 -24.29
C ASP A 127 16.89 -5.29 -23.75
N ALA A 128 16.56 -4.88 -22.51
CA ALA A 128 15.32 -5.25 -21.81
C ALA A 128 14.22 -4.18 -21.89
N GLN A 129 14.38 -3.11 -22.62
CA GLN A 129 13.42 -1.98 -22.63
C GLN A 129 11.99 -2.39 -23.03
N ALA A 130 11.83 -3.35 -23.92
CA ALA A 130 10.52 -3.89 -24.28
C ALA A 130 9.75 -4.52 -23.10
N GLU A 131 10.45 -4.93 -22.04
CA GLU A 131 9.83 -5.48 -20.83
C GLU A 131 9.03 -4.42 -20.06
N GLN A 132 9.32 -3.13 -20.21
CA GLN A 132 8.53 -2.06 -19.60
C GLN A 132 7.09 -2.06 -20.12
N GLU A 133 6.88 -2.26 -21.42
CA GLU A 133 5.54 -2.35 -22.00
C GLU A 133 4.75 -3.55 -21.44
N ASN A 134 5.43 -4.69 -21.27
CA ASN A 134 4.86 -5.88 -20.64
C ASN A 134 4.44 -5.60 -19.18
N PHE A 135 5.32 -4.96 -18.41
CA PHE A 135 5.03 -4.58 -17.03
C PHE A 135 3.84 -3.61 -16.94
N ASP A 136 3.83 -2.58 -17.78
CA ASP A 136 2.77 -1.58 -17.80
C ASP A 136 1.42 -2.20 -18.17
N PHE A 137 1.37 -3.12 -19.15
CA PHE A 137 0.18 -3.90 -19.47
C PHE A 137 -0.30 -4.72 -18.26
N LEU A 138 0.59 -5.47 -17.64
CA LEU A 138 0.26 -6.30 -16.48
C LEU A 138 -0.24 -5.46 -15.30
N ASN A 139 0.41 -4.36 -15.03
CA ASN A 139 0.07 -3.50 -13.89
C ASN A 139 -1.25 -2.73 -14.10
N THR A 140 -1.56 -2.30 -15.33
CA THR A 140 -2.71 -1.42 -15.61
C THR A 140 -3.94 -2.13 -16.17
N LYS A 141 -3.75 -3.23 -16.93
CA LYS A 141 -4.85 -3.95 -17.61
C LYS A 141 -5.22 -5.26 -16.90
N VAL A 142 -4.24 -5.99 -16.39
CA VAL A 142 -4.46 -7.25 -15.65
C VAL A 142 -4.71 -6.98 -14.17
N GLY A 143 -3.88 -6.15 -13.55
CA GLY A 143 -3.99 -5.78 -12.14
C GLY A 143 -3.78 -6.95 -11.18
N TYR A 144 -4.31 -6.79 -9.96
CA TYR A 144 -4.10 -7.72 -8.85
C TYR A 144 -5.38 -8.46 -8.50
N LYS A 145 -5.31 -9.79 -8.41
CA LYS A 145 -6.47 -10.66 -8.16
C LYS A 145 -6.51 -11.09 -6.67
N GLU A 146 -6.65 -10.10 -5.79
CA GLU A 146 -6.59 -10.32 -4.32
C GLU A 146 -7.72 -11.21 -3.78
N THR A 147 -8.83 -11.34 -4.49
CA THR A 147 -9.95 -12.22 -4.12
C THR A 147 -9.66 -13.70 -4.37
N ILE A 148 -8.71 -14.01 -5.28
CA ILE A 148 -8.38 -15.39 -5.67
C ILE A 148 -7.33 -15.99 -4.74
N VAL A 149 -6.41 -15.17 -4.26
CA VAL A 149 -5.27 -15.61 -3.47
C VAL A 149 -5.34 -15.00 -2.06
N ASN A 150 -5.49 -15.85 -1.04
CA ASN A 150 -5.43 -15.37 0.34
C ASN A 150 -4.00 -14.91 0.68
N LYS A 151 -3.79 -13.61 0.67
CA LYS A 151 -2.49 -12.96 0.92
C LYS A 151 -1.90 -13.24 2.31
N ALA A 152 -2.73 -13.55 3.30
CA ALA A 152 -2.28 -13.83 4.67
C ALA A 152 -1.81 -15.28 4.87
N GLN A 153 -1.99 -16.17 3.89
CA GLN A 153 -1.70 -17.60 4.06
C GLN A 153 -0.21 -17.93 3.96
N SER A 154 0.54 -17.19 3.13
CA SER A 154 1.97 -17.44 2.92
C SER A 154 2.68 -16.26 2.29
N VAL A 155 4.02 -16.21 2.43
CA VAL A 155 4.88 -15.23 1.74
C VAL A 155 4.66 -15.25 0.22
N LYS A 156 4.55 -16.44 -0.39
CA LYS A 156 4.24 -16.56 -1.82
C LYS A 156 2.95 -15.84 -2.18
N ASN A 157 1.91 -16.04 -1.39
CA ASN A 157 0.59 -15.51 -1.66
C ASN A 157 0.53 -14.00 -1.45
N SER A 158 1.23 -13.46 -0.44
CA SER A 158 1.27 -12.01 -0.17
C SER A 158 1.77 -11.20 -1.37
N GLN A 159 2.63 -11.80 -2.21
CA GLN A 159 3.21 -11.10 -3.35
C GLN A 159 2.26 -10.96 -4.55
N PHE A 160 1.12 -11.64 -4.56
CA PHE A 160 0.05 -11.39 -5.54
C PHE A 160 -0.84 -10.20 -5.16
N ALA A 161 -0.71 -9.66 -3.94
CA ALA A 161 -1.37 -8.42 -3.56
C ALA A 161 -0.63 -7.20 -4.10
N GLN A 162 -1.37 -6.15 -4.43
CA GLN A 162 -0.78 -4.89 -4.86
C GLN A 162 0.14 -4.33 -3.77
N PRO A 163 1.41 -4.03 -4.07
CA PRO A 163 2.24 -3.27 -3.14
C PRO A 163 1.72 -1.82 -3.09
N LEU A 164 1.37 -1.35 -1.89
CA LEU A 164 0.96 0.04 -1.68
C LEU A 164 2.14 0.91 -1.20
N PHE A 165 3.33 0.45 -1.52
CA PHE A 165 4.61 1.14 -1.41
C PHE A 165 5.48 0.68 -2.58
N GLU A 166 5.78 1.57 -3.52
CA GLU A 166 6.44 1.23 -4.76
C GLU A 166 7.39 2.33 -5.26
N PHE A 167 8.43 1.92 -5.96
CA PHE A 167 9.35 2.79 -6.69
C PHE A 167 9.98 3.91 -5.84
N SER A 168 10.24 3.61 -4.57
CA SER A 168 10.82 4.58 -3.62
C SER A 168 12.21 5.05 -4.03
N GLY A 169 12.62 6.23 -3.51
CA GLY A 169 13.97 6.74 -3.65
C GLY A 169 15.03 6.08 -2.76
N ALA A 170 14.73 4.92 -2.16
CA ALA A 170 15.67 4.17 -1.34
C ALA A 170 16.86 3.63 -2.15
N CYS A 171 17.95 3.29 -1.45
CA CYS A 171 19.17 2.76 -2.06
C CYS A 171 18.92 1.46 -2.84
N ALA A 172 19.75 1.20 -3.85
CA ALA A 172 19.78 -0.10 -4.51
C ALA A 172 20.11 -1.20 -3.48
N GLY A 173 19.26 -2.23 -3.40
CA GLY A 173 19.43 -3.31 -2.42
C GLY A 173 19.08 -2.93 -0.98
N CYS A 174 18.31 -1.86 -0.75
CA CYS A 174 17.88 -1.46 0.59
C CYS A 174 17.28 -2.66 1.35
N GLY A 175 17.74 -2.87 2.59
CA GLY A 175 17.27 -3.98 3.45
C GLY A 175 15.99 -3.65 4.22
N GLU A 176 15.56 -2.39 4.25
CA GLU A 176 14.40 -1.91 5.02
C GLU A 176 13.12 -1.92 4.19
N THR A 177 13.15 -1.39 2.98
CA THR A 177 11.97 -1.20 2.14
C THR A 177 11.22 -2.47 1.74
N PRO A 178 11.83 -3.67 1.63
CA PRO A 178 11.09 -4.91 1.44
C PRO A 178 10.08 -5.19 2.57
N TYR A 179 10.41 -4.87 3.82
CA TYR A 179 9.50 -5.02 4.95
C TYR A 179 8.33 -4.04 4.83
N ILE A 180 8.62 -2.75 4.55
CA ILE A 180 7.58 -1.73 4.35
C ILE A 180 6.63 -2.15 3.22
N LYS A 181 7.17 -2.56 2.08
CA LYS A 181 6.39 -3.07 0.96
C LYS A 181 5.47 -4.23 1.40
N ASN A 182 6.02 -5.23 2.09
CA ASN A 182 5.25 -6.41 2.48
C ASN A 182 4.13 -6.08 3.47
N ILE A 183 4.37 -5.23 4.46
CA ILE A 183 3.30 -4.81 5.39
C ILE A 183 2.23 -3.98 4.67
N THR A 184 2.59 -3.18 3.66
CA THR A 184 1.59 -2.48 2.85
C THR A 184 0.77 -3.42 1.97
N GLN A 185 1.33 -4.52 1.48
CA GLN A 185 0.57 -5.56 0.77
C GLN A 185 -0.47 -6.22 1.67
N LEU A 186 -0.15 -6.41 2.95
CA LEU A 186 -1.03 -7.08 3.91
C LEU A 186 -2.06 -6.13 4.53
N PHE A 187 -1.68 -4.89 4.84
CA PHE A 187 -2.45 -3.99 5.69
C PHE A 187 -2.64 -2.59 5.09
N GLY A 188 -2.01 -2.27 3.96
CA GLY A 188 -1.87 -0.92 3.43
C GLY A 188 -3.17 -0.17 3.19
N ASP A 189 -4.26 -0.88 2.85
CA ASP A 189 -5.59 -0.30 2.63
C ASP A 189 -6.17 0.42 3.86
N ARG A 190 -5.63 0.17 5.05
CA ARG A 190 -6.12 0.70 6.32
C ARG A 190 -5.02 1.20 7.27
N MET A 191 -3.78 1.30 6.78
CA MET A 191 -2.64 1.74 7.59
C MET A 191 -2.70 3.24 7.88
N MET A 192 -2.34 3.61 9.10
CA MET A 192 -1.91 4.95 9.51
C MET A 192 -0.47 4.83 9.98
N ILE A 193 0.43 5.61 9.40
CA ILE A 193 1.87 5.53 9.65
C ILE A 193 2.34 6.82 10.30
N ALA A 194 2.91 6.70 11.50
CA ALA A 194 3.71 7.71 12.16
C ALA A 194 5.18 7.38 11.91
N ASN A 195 5.93 8.28 11.30
CA ASN A 195 7.30 8.03 10.86
C ASN A 195 8.28 8.95 11.56
N ALA A 196 9.43 8.41 11.98
CA ALA A 196 10.54 9.21 12.47
C ALA A 196 11.34 9.83 11.31
N THR A 197 11.96 10.97 11.54
CA THR A 197 12.95 11.52 10.61
C THR A 197 14.14 10.54 10.46
N GLY A 198 14.55 10.27 9.23
CA GLY A 198 15.61 9.32 8.88
C GLY A 198 15.44 8.81 7.46
N CYS A 199 16.00 7.62 7.13
CA CYS A 199 15.83 7.01 5.80
C CYS A 199 14.36 6.83 5.44
N SER A 200 13.55 6.33 6.38
CA SER A 200 12.13 6.05 6.15
C SER A 200 11.30 7.31 5.88
N SER A 201 11.67 8.47 6.43
CA SER A 201 11.04 9.75 6.08
C SER A 201 11.51 10.25 4.72
N ILE A 202 12.81 10.07 4.41
CA ILE A 202 13.36 10.54 3.14
C ILE A 202 12.73 9.79 1.97
N TYR A 203 12.76 8.47 1.96
CA TYR A 203 12.14 7.71 0.88
C TYR A 203 10.60 7.71 0.96
N GLY A 204 10.02 8.03 2.13
CA GLY A 204 8.56 8.03 2.35
C GLY A 204 7.83 9.19 1.70
N ALA A 205 8.36 10.41 1.77
CA ALA A 205 7.78 11.59 1.15
C ALA A 205 8.70 12.83 1.11
N SER A 206 9.77 12.90 1.93
CA SER A 206 10.70 14.06 1.93
C SER A 206 11.54 14.12 0.65
N PHE A 207 11.83 13.00 0.04
CA PHE A 207 12.18 12.92 -1.38
C PHE A 207 10.95 13.39 -2.18
N PRO A 208 11.09 14.19 -3.25
CA PRO A 208 9.95 14.91 -3.85
C PRO A 208 8.85 14.03 -4.45
N ALA A 209 8.93 12.72 -4.26
CA ALA A 209 7.94 11.74 -4.72
C ALA A 209 7.51 10.82 -3.57
N SER A 210 6.21 10.53 -3.48
CA SER A 210 5.66 9.59 -2.50
C SER A 210 5.55 8.19 -3.09
N PRO A 211 6.21 7.19 -2.49
CA PRO A 211 6.08 5.78 -2.88
C PRO A 211 4.81 5.13 -2.34
N TYR A 212 4.20 5.67 -1.30
CA TYR A 212 2.92 5.19 -0.78
C TYR A 212 1.81 5.51 -1.78
N CYS A 213 1.06 4.50 -2.19
CA CYS A 213 0.01 4.61 -3.20
C CYS A 213 -1.30 3.97 -2.75
N THR A 214 -2.32 4.06 -3.58
CA THR A 214 -3.65 3.50 -3.32
C THR A 214 -3.93 2.30 -4.23
N ASN A 215 -4.80 1.41 -3.77
CA ASN A 215 -5.37 0.35 -4.60
C ASN A 215 -6.43 0.90 -5.57
N SER A 216 -7.03 0.01 -6.37
CA SER A 216 -8.08 0.36 -7.35
C SER A 216 -9.34 0.98 -6.72
N GLU A 217 -9.57 0.79 -5.43
CA GLU A 217 -10.68 1.35 -4.66
C GLU A 217 -10.34 2.72 -4.03
N GLY A 218 -9.12 3.23 -4.25
CA GLY A 218 -8.65 4.49 -3.68
C GLY A 218 -8.20 4.40 -2.22
N HIS A 219 -8.00 3.20 -1.69
CA HIS A 219 -7.52 2.98 -0.33
C HIS A 219 -6.01 2.73 -0.29
N GLY A 220 -5.33 3.36 0.66
CA GLY A 220 -3.89 3.21 0.86
C GLY A 220 -3.44 3.78 2.20
N PRO A 221 -2.12 3.66 2.50
CA PRO A 221 -1.56 4.17 3.74
C PRO A 221 -1.73 5.69 3.85
N ALA A 222 -2.14 6.15 5.05
CA ALA A 222 -1.98 7.53 5.46
C ALA A 222 -0.63 7.66 6.19
N TRP A 223 0.24 8.53 5.70
CA TRP A 223 1.58 8.69 6.21
C TRP A 223 1.81 10.11 6.72
N ALA A 224 2.41 10.21 7.90
CA ALA A 224 2.83 11.48 8.47
C ALA A 224 4.20 11.32 9.14
N ASN A 225 5.06 12.33 8.97
CA ASN A 225 6.37 12.35 9.60
C ASN A 225 6.31 13.14 10.92
N SER A 226 7.10 12.71 11.89
CA SER A 226 7.38 13.41 13.13
C SER A 226 8.87 13.76 13.24
N LEU A 227 9.29 14.28 14.38
CA LEU A 227 10.68 14.50 14.66
C LEU A 227 11.42 13.18 14.91
N PHE A 228 12.72 13.24 14.91
CA PHE A 228 13.60 12.08 15.15
C PHE A 228 13.37 11.46 16.52
N GLU A 229 13.16 12.31 17.54
CA GLU A 229 13.06 11.95 18.93
C GLU A 229 11.67 11.58 19.46
N ASP A 230 10.58 11.94 18.76
CA ASP A 230 9.19 11.88 19.30
C ASP A 230 8.23 10.99 18.50
N PHE A 231 8.73 10.18 17.58
CA PHE A 231 7.91 9.41 16.64
C PHE A 231 6.97 8.39 17.32
N CYS A 232 7.41 7.81 18.44
CA CYS A 232 6.60 6.87 19.21
C CYS A 232 5.42 7.57 19.90
N GLU A 233 5.66 8.70 20.53
CA GLU A 233 4.64 9.53 21.18
C GLU A 233 3.65 10.08 20.17
N PHE A 234 4.14 10.51 19.00
CA PHE A 234 3.31 10.95 17.88
C PHE A 234 2.40 9.83 17.39
N GLY A 235 2.95 8.63 17.19
CA GLY A 235 2.18 7.46 16.78
C GLY A 235 1.15 7.01 17.82
N LEU A 236 1.49 7.06 19.11
CA LEU A 236 0.55 6.81 20.19
C LEU A 236 -0.58 7.86 20.20
N GLY A 237 -0.24 9.14 20.01
CA GLY A 237 -1.22 10.22 19.92
C GLY A 237 -2.19 10.02 18.76
N MET A 238 -1.70 9.61 17.57
CA MET A 238 -2.54 9.25 16.42
C MET A 238 -3.50 8.09 16.75
N LYS A 239 -3.01 7.06 17.45
CA LYS A 239 -3.83 5.92 17.89
C LYS A 239 -4.95 6.37 18.83
N LEU A 240 -4.61 7.09 19.89
CA LEU A 240 -5.57 7.56 20.88
C LEU A 240 -6.60 8.52 20.27
N GLY A 241 -6.15 9.42 19.38
CA GLY A 241 -7.04 10.31 18.62
C GLY A 241 -8.01 9.55 17.73
N SER A 242 -7.52 8.56 16.99
CA SER A 242 -8.37 7.69 16.16
C SER A 242 -9.39 6.92 17.00
N ASP A 243 -8.99 6.37 18.13
CA ASP A 243 -9.89 5.64 19.04
C ASP A 243 -10.97 6.56 19.61
N ARG A 244 -10.63 7.79 20.01
CA ARG A 244 -11.61 8.77 20.49
C ARG A 244 -12.62 9.13 19.40
N ILE A 245 -12.17 9.32 18.17
CA ILE A 245 -13.09 9.56 17.04
C ILE A 245 -14.03 8.36 16.86
N ARG A 246 -13.50 7.14 16.89
CA ARG A 246 -14.31 5.93 16.75
C ARG A 246 -15.27 5.71 17.90
N GLN A 247 -14.91 6.12 19.11
CA GLN A 247 -15.83 6.16 20.23
C GLN A 247 -16.97 7.15 19.99
N THR A 248 -16.67 8.35 19.48
CA THR A 248 -17.69 9.34 19.11
C THR A 248 -18.61 8.80 18.01
N ILE A 249 -18.10 8.08 17.02
CA ILE A 249 -18.91 7.38 16.02
C ILE A 249 -19.87 6.40 16.68
N ALA A 250 -19.39 5.58 17.62
CA ALA A 250 -20.22 4.63 18.36
C ALA A 250 -21.34 5.31 19.16
N GLU A 251 -21.03 6.42 19.83
CA GLU A 251 -22.00 7.24 20.56
C GLU A 251 -23.12 7.75 19.62
N ILE A 252 -22.73 8.36 18.48
CA ILE A 252 -23.67 8.88 17.47
C ILE A 252 -24.52 7.77 16.85
N MET A 253 -23.93 6.60 16.56
CA MET A 253 -24.68 5.46 16.01
C MET A 253 -25.68 4.92 17.03
N THR A 254 -25.30 4.85 18.31
CA THR A 254 -26.19 4.41 19.38
C THR A 254 -27.41 5.33 19.53
N GLU A 255 -27.19 6.65 19.55
CA GLU A 255 -28.26 7.65 19.54
C GLU A 255 -29.13 7.57 18.27
N GLY A 256 -28.48 7.28 17.14
CA GLY A 256 -29.13 7.17 15.82
C GLY A 256 -30.06 5.97 15.68
N LEU A 257 -29.96 4.94 16.53
CA LEU A 257 -30.88 3.80 16.54
C LEU A 257 -32.33 4.21 16.86
N ASP A 258 -32.51 5.26 17.67
CA ASP A 258 -33.82 5.77 18.04
C ASP A 258 -34.32 6.90 17.11
N CYS A 259 -33.57 7.23 16.06
CA CYS A 259 -33.94 8.30 15.13
C CYS A 259 -35.01 7.84 14.14
N ASP A 260 -36.15 8.52 14.12
CA ASP A 260 -37.27 8.23 13.19
C ASP A 260 -36.91 8.49 11.72
N LYS A 261 -35.91 9.33 11.45
CA LYS A 261 -35.46 9.66 10.08
C LYS A 261 -34.41 8.69 9.54
N ALA A 262 -33.91 7.77 10.36
CA ALA A 262 -32.99 6.71 9.92
C ALA A 262 -33.81 5.50 9.47
N SER A 263 -33.57 5.01 8.26
CA SER A 263 -34.22 3.80 7.75
C SER A 263 -33.82 2.56 8.55
N ASP A 264 -34.64 1.50 8.50
CA ASP A 264 -34.35 0.23 9.16
C ASP A 264 -33.03 -0.37 8.65
N GLU A 265 -32.69 -0.16 7.37
CA GLU A 265 -31.42 -0.57 6.79
C GLU A 265 -30.23 0.16 7.42
N ILE A 266 -30.31 1.48 7.59
CA ILE A 266 -29.28 2.28 8.29
C ILE A 266 -29.11 1.79 9.75
N LYS A 267 -30.23 1.57 10.46
CA LYS A 267 -30.20 1.08 11.84
C LYS A 267 -29.59 -0.32 11.95
N ALA A 268 -29.85 -1.19 10.99
CA ALA A 268 -29.22 -2.52 10.93
C ALA A 268 -27.71 -2.42 10.74
N LEU A 269 -27.24 -1.54 9.84
CA LEU A 269 -25.82 -1.28 9.63
C LEU A 269 -25.15 -0.66 10.86
N PHE A 270 -25.83 0.24 11.58
CA PHE A 270 -25.31 0.77 12.85
C PHE A 270 -25.10 -0.35 13.89
N LYS A 271 -26.07 -1.25 14.06
CA LYS A 271 -25.94 -2.41 14.96
C LYS A 271 -24.77 -3.29 14.56
N GLN A 272 -24.67 -3.64 13.26
CA GLN A 272 -23.58 -4.46 12.73
C GLN A 272 -22.21 -3.81 13.00
N TRP A 273 -22.09 -2.49 12.82
CA TRP A 273 -20.85 -1.77 13.09
C TRP A 273 -20.51 -1.77 14.59
N LEU A 274 -21.49 -1.48 15.47
CA LEU A 274 -21.28 -1.43 16.91
C LEU A 274 -20.83 -2.78 17.50
N GLU A 275 -21.40 -3.88 17.00
CA GLU A 275 -21.02 -5.24 17.39
C GLU A 275 -19.63 -5.65 16.89
N ASN A 276 -19.19 -5.09 15.77
CA ASN A 276 -17.96 -5.48 15.08
C ASN A 276 -16.94 -4.33 14.94
N LYS A 277 -17.01 -3.30 15.77
CA LYS A 277 -16.21 -2.07 15.64
C LYS A 277 -14.69 -2.29 15.51
N ASN A 278 -14.16 -3.41 16.03
CA ASN A 278 -12.74 -3.76 15.97
C ASN A 278 -12.40 -4.73 14.83
N ASN A 279 -13.39 -5.17 14.05
CA ASN A 279 -13.14 -6.04 12.89
C ASN A 279 -12.97 -5.18 11.62
N PRO A 280 -11.76 -5.13 11.03
CA PRO A 280 -11.50 -4.26 9.88
C PRO A 280 -12.29 -4.64 8.63
N ALA A 281 -12.50 -5.94 8.37
CA ALA A 281 -13.24 -6.39 7.20
C ALA A 281 -14.72 -6.00 7.29
N VAL A 282 -15.36 -6.29 8.44
CA VAL A 282 -16.77 -5.97 8.65
C VAL A 282 -17.00 -4.46 8.67
N THR A 283 -16.13 -3.69 9.35
CA THR A 283 -16.29 -2.23 9.40
C THR A 283 -16.05 -1.56 8.06
N ARG A 284 -15.21 -2.13 7.18
CA ARG A 284 -15.06 -1.68 5.79
C ARG A 284 -16.34 -1.93 5.00
N GLU A 285 -16.83 -3.17 5.00
CA GLU A 285 -18.06 -3.54 4.31
C GLU A 285 -19.26 -2.67 4.74
N VAL A 286 -19.38 -2.44 6.06
CA VAL A 286 -20.43 -1.56 6.60
C VAL A 286 -20.24 -0.13 6.12
N ALA A 287 -19.01 0.40 6.13
CA ALA A 287 -18.72 1.77 5.68
C ALA A 287 -19.11 1.97 4.21
N ASP A 288 -18.77 1.01 3.33
CA ASP A 288 -19.04 1.07 1.91
C ASP A 288 -20.57 1.07 1.60
N LYS A 289 -21.36 0.35 2.40
CA LYS A 289 -22.83 0.34 2.30
C LYS A 289 -23.47 1.56 2.95
N LEU A 290 -22.94 1.97 4.10
CA LEU A 290 -23.55 3.00 4.95
C LEU A 290 -23.37 4.42 4.40
N VAL A 291 -22.17 4.75 3.86
CA VAL A 291 -21.87 6.11 3.38
C VAL A 291 -22.86 6.58 2.32
N PRO A 292 -23.15 5.82 1.24
CA PRO A 292 -24.14 6.24 0.24
C PRO A 292 -25.56 6.42 0.81
N LEU A 293 -25.95 5.59 1.77
CA LEU A 293 -27.28 5.72 2.42
C LEU A 293 -27.34 6.98 3.28
N MET A 294 -26.27 7.29 4.01
CA MET A 294 -26.23 8.50 4.85
C MET A 294 -26.23 9.80 4.03
N GLU A 295 -25.67 9.81 2.85
CA GLU A 295 -25.68 10.97 1.94
C GLU A 295 -27.11 11.29 1.43
N ASN A 296 -28.02 10.31 1.42
CA ASN A 296 -29.38 10.42 0.90
C ASN A 296 -30.46 10.50 1.99
N THR A 297 -30.12 10.84 3.23
CA THR A 297 -31.09 10.95 4.33
C THR A 297 -31.05 12.30 5.06
N ASP A 298 -32.19 12.70 5.62
CA ASP A 298 -32.30 13.87 6.49
C ASP A 298 -32.04 13.60 7.98
N CYS A 299 -31.58 12.38 8.31
CA CYS A 299 -31.23 12.03 9.67
C CYS A 299 -30.03 12.87 10.17
N PRO A 300 -30.17 13.62 11.28
CA PRO A 300 -29.10 14.49 11.79
C PRO A 300 -27.87 13.68 12.26
N HIS A 301 -28.07 12.48 12.80
CA HIS A 301 -26.98 11.58 13.19
C HIS A 301 -26.18 11.11 11.98
N CYS A 302 -26.85 10.77 10.86
CA CYS A 302 -26.19 10.42 9.61
C CYS A 302 -25.36 11.58 9.06
N LYS A 303 -25.90 12.80 9.05
CA LYS A 303 -25.16 14.00 8.62
C LYS A 303 -23.93 14.25 9.49
N LYS A 304 -24.02 14.04 10.79
CA LYS A 304 -22.88 14.14 11.72
C LYS A 304 -21.86 13.04 11.47
N LEU A 305 -22.29 11.79 11.23
CA LEU A 305 -21.41 10.66 10.92
C LEU A 305 -20.63 10.85 9.63
N LEU A 306 -21.18 11.50 8.61
CA LEU A 306 -20.50 11.80 7.36
C LEU A 306 -19.23 12.63 7.56
N THR A 307 -19.16 13.48 8.61
CA THR A 307 -17.94 14.22 8.95
C THR A 307 -16.81 13.30 9.40
N TYR A 308 -17.14 12.11 9.88
CA TYR A 308 -16.21 11.09 10.36
C TYR A 308 -16.07 9.88 9.40
N LYS A 309 -16.60 9.97 8.17
CA LYS A 309 -16.66 8.83 7.24
C LYS A 309 -15.30 8.13 7.01
N LYS A 310 -14.20 8.87 7.07
CA LYS A 310 -12.83 8.35 6.94
C LYS A 310 -12.43 7.40 8.09
N PHE A 311 -13.13 7.41 9.23
CA PHE A 311 -12.84 6.59 10.41
C PHE A 311 -13.87 5.46 10.66
N LEU A 312 -14.83 5.27 9.77
CA LEU A 312 -15.80 4.17 9.88
C LEU A 312 -15.10 2.80 9.78
N ALA A 313 -14.22 2.61 8.81
CA ALA A 313 -13.39 1.41 8.74
C ALA A 313 -12.29 1.43 9.82
N ALA A 314 -12.07 0.28 10.48
CA ALA A 314 -11.04 0.15 11.51
C ALA A 314 -9.65 0.34 10.92
N ARG A 315 -8.85 1.22 11.51
CA ARG A 315 -7.49 1.54 11.10
C ARG A 315 -6.47 0.63 11.78
N SER A 316 -5.29 0.51 11.18
CA SER A 316 -4.12 -0.13 11.76
C SER A 316 -3.04 0.93 11.98
N GLN A 317 -2.65 1.15 13.23
CA GLN A 317 -1.61 2.13 13.58
C GLN A 317 -0.25 1.49 13.49
N TRP A 318 0.65 2.14 12.77
CA TRP A 318 2.04 1.74 12.58
C TRP A 318 2.96 2.89 12.97
N ILE A 319 4.06 2.56 13.62
CA ILE A 319 5.10 3.48 14.05
C ILE A 319 6.40 3.00 13.42
N ILE A 320 7.04 3.83 12.61
CA ILE A 320 8.22 3.45 11.84
C ILE A 320 9.37 4.39 12.17
N GLY A 321 10.47 3.83 12.62
CA GLY A 321 11.70 4.57 12.93
C GLY A 321 12.94 3.72 12.70
N GLY A 322 14.09 4.37 12.53
CA GLY A 322 15.39 3.72 12.49
C GLY A 322 15.94 3.47 13.90
N ASP A 323 17.14 2.91 13.96
CA ASP A 323 17.87 2.58 15.20
C ASP A 323 18.14 3.81 16.10
N GLY A 324 18.60 4.91 15.51
CA GLY A 324 18.86 6.14 16.26
C GLY A 324 17.62 6.73 16.92
N ALA A 325 16.49 6.75 16.21
CA ALA A 325 15.22 7.19 16.76
C ALA A 325 14.72 6.24 17.85
N SER A 326 14.87 4.92 17.66
CA SER A 326 14.26 3.90 18.53
C SER A 326 15.12 3.54 19.75
N TYR A 327 16.43 3.44 19.57
CA TYR A 327 17.32 2.88 20.60
C TYR A 327 18.23 3.92 21.26
N ASP A 328 18.32 5.12 20.69
CA ASP A 328 19.09 6.23 21.25
C ASP A 328 18.17 7.31 21.83
N ILE A 329 17.92 8.39 21.10
CA ILE A 329 17.25 9.57 21.61
C ILE A 329 15.75 9.34 21.91
N GLY A 330 15.08 8.52 21.10
CA GLY A 330 13.63 8.22 21.24
C GLY A 330 13.31 7.01 22.11
N TYR A 331 14.32 6.38 22.76
CA TYR A 331 14.11 5.15 23.53
C TYR A 331 13.07 5.30 24.65
N GLY A 332 13.08 6.43 25.36
CA GLY A 332 12.10 6.68 26.42
C GLY A 332 10.66 6.69 25.94
N GLY A 333 10.40 7.26 24.77
CA GLY A 333 9.10 7.22 24.12
C GLY A 333 8.70 5.80 23.68
N LEU A 334 9.64 5.07 23.09
CA LEU A 334 9.44 3.68 22.71
C LEU A 334 9.08 2.80 23.90
N ASP A 335 9.85 2.89 25.01
CA ASP A 335 9.59 2.15 26.23
C ASP A 335 8.21 2.45 26.80
N HIS A 336 7.83 3.73 26.86
CA HIS A 336 6.50 4.16 27.33
C HIS A 336 5.38 3.59 26.45
N VAL A 337 5.51 3.67 25.14
CA VAL A 337 4.48 3.17 24.20
C VAL A 337 4.32 1.65 24.35
N LEU A 338 5.42 0.90 24.45
CA LEU A 338 5.38 -0.54 24.71
C LEU A 338 4.70 -0.86 26.05
N ALA A 339 5.01 -0.09 27.10
CA ALA A 339 4.42 -0.26 28.43
C ALA A 339 2.93 0.12 28.50
N SER A 340 2.45 0.97 27.58
CA SER A 340 1.05 1.41 27.56
C SER A 340 0.06 0.29 27.25
N GLY A 341 0.49 -0.77 26.56
CA GLY A 341 -0.37 -1.87 26.13
C GLY A 341 -1.37 -1.49 25.03
N GLU A 342 -1.22 -0.33 24.41
CA GLU A 342 -2.06 0.12 23.30
C GLU A 342 -1.81 -0.73 22.02
N ASN A 343 -2.87 -0.90 21.23
CA ASN A 343 -2.80 -1.69 20.00
C ASN A 343 -2.14 -0.89 18.87
N VAL A 344 -0.81 -0.87 18.89
CA VAL A 344 0.06 -0.28 17.87
C VAL A 344 1.06 -1.31 17.35
N ASN A 345 1.57 -1.11 16.12
CA ASN A 345 2.65 -1.89 15.54
C ASN A 345 3.87 -0.97 15.42
N ILE A 346 5.03 -1.41 15.93
CA ILE A 346 6.28 -0.63 15.92
C ILE A 346 7.33 -1.40 15.11
#